data_6097801aa3208314a499e7383588402a
#
_entry.id   6097801aa3208314a499e7383588402a
#
_cell.length_a   1.000
_cell.length_b   1.000
_cell.length_c   1.000
_cell.angle_alpha   90.00
_cell.angle_beta   90.00
_cell.angle_gamma   90.00
#
_symmetry.space_group_name_H-M   'P 1'
#
loop_
_entity.id
_entity.type
_entity.pdbx_description
1 polymer ?
#
loop_
_entity_poly.entity_id
_entity_poly.type
_entity_poly.pdbx_seq_one_letter_code
_entity_poly.pdbx_strand_id
1 'polypeptide(L)'
;MSQSMLCDDALDKAMNVAIRKYENGEYMLPELVFRAKCTGDARDILWKQMGESKVKSKGTFVLATVPGEEHVYGKHIIAVLLKGIGFKIIDLDPAVTVDEIIRSVKYHQPDYLGISISMASTIPVIEKIIDRFSENEDLENVKIIIGGHAVGAGFTDSVDADSSCGDINQTLDFIKNLLISYK
;
A
#
# COMPACT_ATOMS: atom_id res chain seq x y z
N MET A 1 -0.34 19.20 21.77
CA MET A 1 0.09 18.46 20.54
C MET A 1 1.57 18.21 20.66
N SER A 2 2.03 16.96 20.56
CA SER A 2 3.48 16.66 20.65
C SER A 2 4.20 17.17 19.40
N GLN A 3 5.53 17.38 19.49
CA GLN A 3 6.35 17.81 18.34
C GLN A 3 6.30 16.80 17.18
N SER A 4 6.20 15.49 17.49
CA SER A 4 6.00 14.42 16.51
C SER A 4 4.71 14.56 15.73
N MET A 5 3.59 14.82 16.42
CA MET A 5 2.28 15.00 15.77
C MET A 5 2.27 16.22 14.83
N LEU A 6 2.97 17.31 15.20
CA LEU A 6 3.11 18.49 14.32
C LEU A 6 3.88 18.17 13.04
N CYS A 7 4.95 17.38 13.15
CA CYS A 7 5.75 16.98 11.99
C CYS A 7 4.97 16.03 11.06
N ASP A 8 4.26 15.06 11.62
CA ASP A 8 3.43 14.14 10.84
C ASP A 8 2.30 14.87 10.11
N ASP A 9 1.59 15.77 10.78
CA ASP A 9 0.54 16.59 10.16
C ASP A 9 1.10 17.47 9.02
N ALA A 10 2.29 18.03 9.18
CA ALA A 10 2.94 18.81 8.12
C ALA A 10 3.30 17.95 6.89
N LEU A 11 3.80 16.73 7.10
CA LEU A 11 4.13 15.81 6.02
C LEU A 11 2.86 15.26 5.34
N ASP A 12 1.79 15.00 6.08
CA ASP A 12 0.49 14.63 5.52
C ASP A 12 -0.09 15.76 4.64
N LYS A 13 0.01 17.00 5.10
CA LYS A 13 -0.40 18.17 4.31
C LYS A 13 0.43 18.30 3.03
N ALA A 14 1.74 18.07 3.09
CA ALA A 14 2.61 18.09 1.92
C ALA A 14 2.22 17.03 0.89
N MET A 15 1.91 15.80 1.34
CA MET A 15 1.42 14.74 0.46
C MET A 15 0.06 15.07 -0.15
N ASN A 16 -0.89 15.60 0.63
CA ASN A 16 -2.18 16.04 0.11
C ASN A 16 -2.05 17.13 -0.97
N VAL A 17 -1.10 18.07 -0.81
CA VAL A 17 -0.80 19.08 -1.83
C VAL A 17 -0.22 18.45 -3.09
N ALA A 18 0.72 17.49 -2.95
CA ALA A 18 1.33 16.81 -4.08
C ALA A 18 0.31 15.98 -4.89
N ILE A 19 -0.58 15.26 -4.20
CA ILE A 19 -1.66 14.50 -4.85
C ILE A 19 -2.60 15.44 -5.62
N ARG A 20 -3.06 16.53 -5.01
CA ARG A 20 -3.93 17.52 -5.69
C ARG A 20 -3.26 18.13 -6.92
N LYS A 21 -1.96 18.44 -6.86
CA LYS A 21 -1.22 18.96 -8.01
C LYS A 21 -1.13 17.95 -9.15
N TYR A 22 -0.99 16.69 -8.84
CA TYR A 22 -1.06 15.62 -9.84
C TYR A 22 -2.46 15.52 -10.45
N GLU A 23 -3.52 15.50 -9.64
CA GLU A 23 -4.92 15.46 -10.10
C GLU A 23 -5.29 16.65 -11.00
N ASN A 24 -4.74 17.83 -10.71
CA ASN A 24 -4.94 19.04 -11.52
C ASN A 24 -4.06 19.10 -12.78
N GLY A 25 -3.21 18.09 -13.03
CA GLY A 25 -2.29 18.07 -14.17
C GLY A 25 -1.07 19.01 -14.03
N GLU A 26 -0.85 19.58 -12.83
CA GLU A 26 0.33 20.41 -12.55
C GLU A 26 1.59 19.56 -12.34
N TYR A 27 1.42 18.32 -11.88
CA TYR A 27 2.50 17.34 -11.70
C TYR A 27 2.25 16.12 -12.59
N MET A 28 3.35 15.59 -13.15
CA MET A 28 3.37 14.27 -13.76
C MET A 28 3.59 13.21 -12.67
N LEU A 29 3.30 11.93 -12.97
CA LEU A 29 3.47 10.83 -12.01
C LEU A 29 4.88 10.75 -11.41
N PRO A 30 5.99 10.91 -12.15
CA PRO A 30 7.34 10.91 -11.57
C PRO A 30 7.55 12.00 -10.52
N GLU A 31 6.94 13.17 -10.69
CA GLU A 31 7.04 14.28 -9.72
C GLU A 31 6.28 13.95 -8.43
N LEU A 32 5.08 13.37 -8.54
CA LEU A 32 4.33 12.89 -7.39
C LEU A 32 5.12 11.82 -6.62
N VAL A 33 5.67 10.82 -7.31
CA VAL A 33 6.48 9.75 -6.71
C VAL A 33 7.73 10.34 -6.02
N PHE A 34 8.39 11.31 -6.65
CA PHE A 34 9.53 11.98 -6.03
C PHE A 34 9.14 12.72 -4.74
N ARG A 35 8.00 13.42 -4.72
CA ARG A 35 7.50 14.09 -3.50
C ARG A 35 7.17 13.09 -2.40
N ALA A 36 6.52 11.96 -2.75
CA ALA A 36 6.24 10.90 -1.81
C ALA A 36 7.53 10.29 -1.22
N LYS A 37 8.56 10.09 -2.05
CA LYS A 37 9.87 9.66 -1.57
C LYS A 37 10.46 10.65 -0.57
N CYS A 38 10.48 11.94 -0.88
CA CYS A 38 10.99 12.99 0.02
C CYS A 38 10.26 13.00 1.37
N THR A 39 8.93 12.87 1.37
CA THR A 39 8.16 12.83 2.62
C THR A 39 8.42 11.54 3.42
N GLY A 40 8.57 10.39 2.74
CA GLY A 40 8.95 9.14 3.38
C GLY A 40 10.34 9.19 4.02
N ASP A 41 11.33 9.72 3.31
CA ASP A 41 12.70 9.88 3.82
C ASP A 41 12.72 10.85 5.03
N ALA A 42 11.95 11.94 4.97
CA ALA A 42 11.81 12.88 6.09
C ALA A 42 11.19 12.19 7.33
N ARG A 43 10.18 11.32 7.16
CA ARG A 43 9.61 10.51 8.26
C ARG A 43 10.64 9.59 8.86
N ASP A 44 11.42 8.87 8.05
CA ASP A 44 12.48 7.98 8.53
C ASP A 44 13.51 8.73 9.40
N ILE A 45 13.90 9.94 8.98
CA ILE A 45 14.83 10.79 9.75
C ILE A 45 14.21 11.19 11.08
N LEU A 46 12.96 11.65 11.08
CA LEU A 46 12.24 12.06 12.28
C LEU A 46 12.05 10.87 13.24
N TRP A 47 11.66 9.71 12.75
CA TRP A 47 11.48 8.50 13.57
C TRP A 47 12.79 8.08 14.25
N LYS A 48 13.91 8.11 13.52
CA LYS A 48 15.23 7.79 14.08
C LYS A 48 15.67 8.79 15.16
N GLN A 49 15.38 10.08 14.97
CA GLN A 49 15.80 11.12 15.93
C GLN A 49 14.90 11.17 17.18
N MET A 50 13.61 10.91 17.04
CA MET A 50 12.65 11.03 18.14
C MET A 50 12.46 9.73 18.93
N GLY A 51 12.96 8.60 18.42
CA GLY A 51 12.75 7.25 18.95
C GLY A 51 11.40 6.66 18.53
N GLU A 52 11.41 5.38 18.19
CA GLU A 52 10.23 4.63 17.66
C GLU A 52 9.00 4.67 18.58
N SER A 53 9.19 4.89 19.88
CA SER A 53 8.10 4.97 20.85
C SER A 53 7.27 6.26 20.77
N LYS A 54 7.76 7.30 20.08
CA LYS A 54 7.11 8.62 20.01
C LYS A 54 6.42 8.92 18.69
N VAL A 55 6.76 8.18 17.64
CA VAL A 55 6.14 8.31 16.32
C VAL A 55 5.68 6.93 15.88
N LYS A 56 4.36 6.71 15.85
CA LYS A 56 3.80 5.45 15.36
C LYS A 56 3.58 5.53 13.86
N SER A 57 3.95 4.46 13.13
CA SER A 57 3.46 4.32 11.75
C SER A 57 1.92 4.26 11.77
N LYS A 58 1.29 4.69 10.70
CA LYS A 58 -0.18 4.63 10.55
C LYS A 58 -0.69 3.20 10.40
N GLY A 59 0.19 2.27 10.10
CA GLY A 59 -0.09 0.86 9.91
C GLY A 59 1.01 0.22 9.09
N THR A 60 0.86 -1.06 8.80
CA THR A 60 1.81 -1.87 8.04
C THR A 60 1.14 -2.47 6.81
N PHE A 61 1.78 -2.32 5.65
CA PHE A 61 1.45 -3.04 4.43
C PHE A 61 2.47 -4.13 4.16
N VAL A 62 2.01 -5.33 3.83
CA VAL A 62 2.78 -6.31 3.06
C VAL A 62 2.39 -6.12 1.60
N LEU A 63 3.36 -5.94 0.71
CA LEU A 63 3.15 -5.80 -0.72
C LEU A 63 3.76 -7.00 -1.45
N ALA A 64 3.00 -7.61 -2.34
CA ALA A 64 3.40 -8.79 -3.09
C ALA A 64 3.03 -8.70 -4.58
N THR A 65 3.78 -9.40 -5.42
CA THR A 65 3.34 -9.91 -6.71
C THR A 65 3.21 -11.42 -6.60
N VAL A 66 2.26 -12.01 -7.33
CA VAL A 66 1.99 -13.46 -7.26
C VAL A 66 2.88 -14.24 -8.23
N PRO A 67 2.99 -15.58 -8.07
CA PRO A 67 3.69 -16.42 -9.04
C PRO A 67 3.21 -16.19 -10.47
N GLY A 68 4.14 -16.01 -11.37
CA GLY A 68 3.88 -15.69 -12.78
C GLY A 68 3.70 -14.21 -13.10
N GLU A 69 3.75 -13.32 -12.08
CA GLU A 69 3.69 -11.86 -12.29
C GLU A 69 5.08 -11.24 -12.15
N GLU A 70 5.60 -10.74 -13.28
CA GLU A 70 6.94 -10.12 -13.34
C GLU A 70 6.88 -8.58 -13.33
N HIS A 71 5.68 -7.99 -13.44
CA HIS A 71 5.50 -6.53 -13.51
C HIS A 71 5.53 -5.91 -12.11
N VAL A 72 6.70 -5.44 -11.70
CA VAL A 72 6.95 -4.92 -10.34
C VAL A 72 6.85 -3.40 -10.21
N TYR A 73 6.90 -2.65 -11.32
CA TYR A 73 6.96 -1.17 -11.26
C TYR A 73 5.75 -0.54 -10.57
N GLY A 74 4.54 -1.05 -10.85
CA GLY A 74 3.32 -0.59 -10.18
C GLY A 74 3.41 -0.76 -8.67
N LYS A 75 3.81 -1.95 -8.20
CA LYS A 75 4.01 -2.25 -6.78
C LYS A 75 5.02 -1.29 -6.12
N HIS A 76 6.16 -1.03 -6.77
CA HIS A 76 7.17 -0.11 -6.24
C HIS A 76 6.66 1.35 -6.15
N ILE A 77 5.90 1.82 -7.13
CA ILE A 77 5.27 3.15 -7.08
C ILE A 77 4.34 3.25 -5.87
N ILE A 78 3.48 2.25 -5.68
CA ILE A 78 2.55 2.21 -4.55
C ILE A 78 3.29 2.14 -3.21
N ALA A 79 4.36 1.34 -3.12
CA ALA A 79 5.22 1.28 -1.93
C ALA A 79 5.75 2.66 -1.53
N VAL A 80 6.25 3.44 -2.51
CA VAL A 80 6.76 4.81 -2.27
C VAL A 80 5.64 5.75 -1.84
N LEU A 81 4.47 5.69 -2.47
CA LEU A 81 3.33 6.53 -2.12
C LEU A 81 2.82 6.25 -0.70
N LEU A 82 2.63 4.98 -0.34
CA LEU A 82 2.19 4.56 0.99
C LEU A 82 3.23 4.93 2.07
N LYS A 83 4.52 4.75 1.80
CA LYS A 83 5.58 5.20 2.69
C LYS A 83 5.56 6.72 2.87
N GLY A 84 5.32 7.48 1.81
CA GLY A 84 5.17 8.93 1.84
C GLY A 84 4.06 9.41 2.76
N ILE A 85 2.98 8.66 2.92
CA ILE A 85 1.87 8.97 3.83
C ILE A 85 2.02 8.37 5.23
N GLY A 86 3.12 7.66 5.52
CA GLY A 86 3.49 7.22 6.86
C GLY A 86 3.17 5.76 7.20
N PHE A 87 2.95 4.91 6.22
CA PHE A 87 2.84 3.46 6.45
C PHE A 87 4.22 2.78 6.45
N LYS A 88 4.34 1.72 7.25
CA LYS A 88 5.45 0.78 7.17
C LYS A 88 5.21 -0.19 6.01
N ILE A 89 6.22 -0.40 5.18
CA ILE A 89 6.12 -1.25 4.00
C ILE A 89 7.04 -2.46 4.15
N ILE A 90 6.48 -3.64 3.99
CA ILE A 90 7.15 -4.92 3.82
C ILE A 90 6.97 -5.30 2.36
N ASP A 91 7.96 -5.01 1.54
CA ASP A 91 7.92 -5.27 0.09
C ASP A 91 8.55 -6.64 -0.18
N LEU A 92 7.72 -7.61 -0.58
CA LEU A 92 8.20 -8.97 -0.88
C LEU A 92 8.88 -9.01 -2.25
N ASP A 93 9.82 -9.96 -2.39
CA ASP A 93 10.48 -10.23 -3.67
C ASP A 93 9.45 -10.52 -4.79
N PRO A 94 9.81 -10.29 -6.05
CA PRO A 94 8.91 -10.61 -7.17
C PRO A 94 8.54 -12.10 -7.23
N ALA A 95 7.29 -12.36 -7.62
CA ALA A 95 6.77 -13.69 -7.91
C ALA A 95 6.90 -14.71 -6.74
N VAL A 96 6.78 -14.23 -5.51
CA VAL A 96 6.75 -15.09 -4.31
C VAL A 96 5.58 -16.05 -4.35
N THR A 97 5.74 -17.24 -3.76
CA THR A 97 4.69 -18.24 -3.67
C THR A 97 3.56 -17.81 -2.73
N VAL A 98 2.37 -18.40 -2.91
CA VAL A 98 1.22 -18.16 -1.99
C VAL A 98 1.61 -18.46 -0.54
N ASP A 99 2.33 -19.55 -0.29
CA ASP A 99 2.77 -19.92 1.07
C ASP A 99 3.76 -18.92 1.67
N GLU A 100 4.60 -18.29 0.86
CA GLU A 100 5.50 -17.21 1.31
C GLU A 100 4.72 -15.95 1.65
N ILE A 101 3.70 -15.59 0.88
CA ILE A 101 2.81 -14.46 1.19
C ILE A 101 2.13 -14.72 2.53
N ILE A 102 1.47 -15.87 2.70
CA ILE A 102 0.77 -16.23 3.94
C ILE A 102 1.73 -16.22 5.14
N ARG A 103 2.93 -16.78 4.98
CA ARG A 103 3.96 -16.80 6.03
C ARG A 103 4.41 -15.40 6.42
N SER A 104 4.62 -14.53 5.43
CA SER A 104 5.00 -13.13 5.67
C SER A 104 3.90 -12.37 6.41
N VAL A 105 2.64 -12.53 6.00
CA VAL A 105 1.50 -11.90 6.67
C VAL A 105 1.36 -12.40 8.11
N LYS A 106 1.47 -13.70 8.36
CA LYS A 106 1.45 -14.27 9.72
C LYS A 106 2.60 -13.75 10.59
N TYR A 107 3.78 -13.60 10.03
CA TYR A 107 4.95 -13.13 10.77
C TYR A 107 4.89 -11.63 11.10
N HIS A 108 4.47 -10.83 10.14
CA HIS A 108 4.48 -9.37 10.28
C HIS A 108 3.18 -8.79 10.87
N GLN A 109 2.08 -9.57 10.88
CA GLN A 109 0.75 -9.13 11.33
C GLN A 109 0.39 -7.74 10.79
N PRO A 110 0.37 -7.55 9.45
CA PRO A 110 0.10 -6.25 8.85
C PRO A 110 -1.38 -5.89 8.95
N ASP A 111 -1.70 -4.61 8.79
CA ASP A 111 -3.08 -4.14 8.65
C ASP A 111 -3.62 -4.41 7.23
N TYR A 112 -2.71 -4.47 6.24
CA TYR A 112 -3.06 -4.60 4.83
C TYR A 112 -2.12 -5.55 4.08
N LEU A 113 -2.70 -6.38 3.22
CA LEU A 113 -1.99 -7.10 2.15
C LEU A 113 -2.34 -6.45 0.82
N GLY A 114 -1.36 -5.83 0.16
CA GLY A 114 -1.49 -5.31 -1.20
C GLY A 114 -0.93 -6.30 -2.21
N ILE A 115 -1.74 -6.72 -3.18
CA ILE A 115 -1.34 -7.65 -4.24
C ILE A 115 -1.40 -6.95 -5.58
N SER A 116 -0.29 -6.95 -6.32
CA SER A 116 -0.20 -6.36 -7.65
C SER A 116 -0.30 -7.45 -8.72
N ILE A 117 -1.25 -7.28 -9.66
CA ILE A 117 -1.46 -8.16 -10.81
C ILE A 117 -1.63 -7.35 -12.09
N SER A 118 -0.89 -7.72 -13.13
CA SER A 118 -1.00 -7.09 -14.46
C SER A 118 -1.51 -8.05 -15.53
N MET A 119 -1.49 -9.35 -15.25
CA MET A 119 -1.91 -10.41 -16.17
C MET A 119 -3.14 -11.14 -15.66
N ALA A 120 -4.17 -11.26 -16.52
CA ALA A 120 -5.40 -12.00 -16.19
C ALA A 120 -5.16 -13.49 -15.85
N SER A 121 -4.08 -14.08 -16.36
CA SER A 121 -3.68 -15.46 -16.05
C SER A 121 -3.31 -15.69 -14.60
N THR A 122 -3.04 -14.63 -13.83
CA THR A 122 -2.71 -14.72 -12.39
C THR A 122 -3.93 -14.62 -11.48
N ILE A 123 -5.12 -14.32 -12.00
CA ILE A 123 -6.37 -14.23 -11.23
C ILE A 123 -6.66 -15.48 -10.40
N PRO A 124 -6.52 -16.73 -10.93
CA PRO A 124 -6.75 -17.94 -10.13
C PRO A 124 -5.81 -18.10 -8.93
N VAL A 125 -4.68 -17.38 -8.92
CA VAL A 125 -3.77 -17.37 -7.77
C VAL A 125 -4.32 -16.46 -6.68
N ILE A 126 -4.99 -15.36 -7.06
CA ILE A 126 -5.65 -14.45 -6.10
C ILE A 126 -6.75 -15.21 -5.34
N GLU A 127 -7.60 -15.96 -6.05
CA GLU A 127 -8.65 -16.77 -5.43
C GLU A 127 -8.06 -17.71 -4.38
N LYS A 128 -6.96 -18.39 -4.70
CA LYS A 128 -6.26 -19.26 -3.73
C LYS A 128 -5.73 -18.51 -2.50
N ILE A 129 -5.27 -17.27 -2.67
CA ILE A 129 -4.81 -16.45 -1.54
C ILE A 129 -6.01 -16.13 -0.64
N ILE A 130 -7.12 -15.69 -1.22
CA ILE A 130 -8.34 -15.32 -0.49
C ILE A 130 -8.91 -16.54 0.25
N ASP A 131 -9.01 -17.70 -0.41
CA ASP A 131 -9.43 -18.95 0.22
C ASP A 131 -8.56 -19.27 1.45
N ARG A 132 -7.24 -19.15 1.32
CA ARG A 132 -6.30 -19.41 2.41
C ARG A 132 -6.41 -18.37 3.54
N PHE A 133 -6.82 -17.14 3.24
CA PHE A 133 -7.12 -16.13 4.27
C PHE A 133 -8.39 -16.47 5.02
N SER A 134 -9.47 -16.82 4.32
CA SER A 134 -10.76 -17.19 4.93
C SER A 134 -10.68 -18.42 5.83
N GLU A 135 -9.75 -19.35 5.55
CA GLU A 135 -9.49 -20.53 6.37
C GLU A 135 -8.66 -20.26 7.64
N ASN A 136 -8.13 -19.04 7.82
CA ASN A 136 -7.21 -18.71 8.91
C ASN A 136 -7.75 -17.57 9.77
N GLU A 137 -8.30 -17.87 10.95
CA GLU A 137 -8.79 -16.88 11.93
C GLU A 137 -7.74 -15.81 12.29
N ASP A 138 -6.43 -16.16 12.32
CA ASP A 138 -5.34 -15.22 12.59
C ASP A 138 -5.21 -14.11 11.52
N LEU A 139 -5.82 -14.27 10.35
CA LEU A 139 -5.71 -13.35 9.21
C LEU A 139 -6.99 -12.54 8.95
N GLU A 140 -8.08 -12.78 9.68
CA GLU A 140 -9.39 -12.15 9.44
C GLU A 140 -9.38 -10.62 9.55
N ASN A 141 -8.42 -10.05 10.31
CA ASN A 141 -8.29 -8.60 10.49
C ASN A 141 -7.40 -7.93 9.44
N VAL A 142 -6.75 -8.69 8.56
CA VAL A 142 -5.87 -8.17 7.51
C VAL A 142 -6.70 -7.87 6.27
N LYS A 143 -6.73 -6.60 5.86
CA LYS A 143 -7.46 -6.16 4.67
C LYS A 143 -6.69 -6.46 3.39
N ILE A 144 -7.37 -7.08 2.42
CA ILE A 144 -6.79 -7.44 1.12
C ILE A 144 -7.13 -6.38 0.08
N ILE A 145 -6.08 -5.76 -0.48
CA ILE A 145 -6.20 -4.76 -1.54
C ILE A 145 -5.54 -5.30 -2.80
N ILE A 146 -6.29 -5.37 -3.90
CA ILE A 146 -5.76 -5.88 -5.17
C ILE A 146 -5.60 -4.71 -6.14
N GLY A 147 -4.41 -4.57 -6.71
CA GLY A 147 -4.12 -3.51 -7.66
C GLY A 147 -3.46 -4.03 -8.93
N GLY A 148 -3.52 -3.21 -9.99
CA GLY A 148 -2.81 -3.43 -11.24
C GLY A 148 -3.71 -3.53 -12.47
N HIS A 149 -3.10 -3.65 -13.63
CA HIS A 149 -3.78 -3.49 -14.93
C HIS A 149 -4.81 -4.59 -15.25
N ALA A 150 -4.68 -5.77 -14.62
CA ALA A 150 -5.66 -6.84 -14.77
C ALA A 150 -6.96 -6.62 -13.95
N VAL A 151 -7.00 -5.58 -13.11
CA VAL A 151 -8.13 -5.26 -12.24
C VAL A 151 -9.14 -4.42 -13.01
N GLY A 152 -10.27 -5.01 -13.38
CA GLY A 152 -11.39 -4.34 -14.05
C GLY A 152 -12.47 -3.85 -13.08
N ALA A 153 -13.48 -3.17 -13.60
CA ALA A 153 -14.66 -2.78 -12.83
C ALA A 153 -15.38 -4.03 -12.29
N GLY A 154 -15.75 -4.02 -11.02
CA GLY A 154 -16.40 -5.17 -10.35
C GLY A 154 -15.46 -6.31 -9.96
N PHE A 155 -14.15 -6.15 -10.12
CA PHE A 155 -13.17 -7.17 -9.75
C PHE A 155 -13.25 -7.54 -8.26
N THR A 156 -13.41 -6.54 -7.39
CA THR A 156 -13.53 -6.74 -5.92
C THR A 156 -14.64 -7.74 -5.58
N ASP A 157 -15.82 -7.57 -6.20
CA ASP A 157 -16.98 -8.42 -5.95
C ASP A 157 -16.77 -9.86 -6.46
N SER A 158 -15.89 -10.04 -7.46
CA SER A 158 -15.62 -11.35 -8.05
C SER A 158 -14.66 -12.22 -7.23
N VAL A 159 -13.85 -11.59 -6.36
CA VAL A 159 -12.77 -12.28 -5.63
C VAL A 159 -12.79 -12.04 -4.12
N ASP A 160 -13.86 -11.46 -3.58
CA ASP A 160 -14.05 -11.21 -2.13
C ASP A 160 -12.86 -10.47 -1.47
N ALA A 161 -12.36 -9.42 -2.13
CA ALA A 161 -11.32 -8.55 -1.59
C ALA A 161 -11.94 -7.29 -0.93
N ASP A 162 -11.24 -6.67 0.03
CA ASP A 162 -11.73 -5.46 0.70
C ASP A 162 -11.77 -4.23 -0.22
N SER A 163 -10.83 -4.18 -1.17
CA SER A 163 -10.76 -3.10 -2.16
C SER A 163 -9.96 -3.50 -3.39
N SER A 164 -10.19 -2.80 -4.49
CA SER A 164 -9.38 -2.95 -5.70
C SER A 164 -9.07 -1.60 -6.36
N CYS A 165 -7.90 -1.52 -7.01
CA CYS A 165 -7.39 -0.33 -7.67
C CYS A 165 -6.82 -0.69 -9.05
N GLY A 166 -7.59 -0.48 -10.12
CA GLY A 166 -7.19 -0.80 -11.50
C GLY A 166 -6.23 0.20 -12.13
N ASP A 167 -6.18 1.43 -11.59
CA ASP A 167 -5.33 2.50 -12.07
C ASP A 167 -4.78 3.40 -10.94
N ILE A 168 -3.94 4.36 -11.32
CA ILE A 168 -3.31 5.27 -10.37
C ILE A 168 -4.32 6.21 -9.71
N ASN A 169 -5.40 6.63 -10.39
CA ASN A 169 -6.37 7.55 -9.81
C ASN A 169 -7.17 6.85 -8.71
N GLN A 170 -7.64 5.62 -8.94
CA GLN A 170 -8.29 4.80 -7.92
C GLN A 170 -7.36 4.54 -6.73
N THR A 171 -6.07 4.30 -7.00
CA THR A 171 -5.05 4.16 -5.96
C THR A 171 -4.89 5.44 -5.14
N LEU A 172 -4.89 6.62 -5.79
CA LEU A 172 -4.78 7.90 -5.08
C LEU A 172 -6.04 8.20 -4.25
N ASP A 173 -7.22 7.81 -4.72
CA ASP A 173 -8.45 7.91 -3.94
C ASP A 173 -8.41 7.02 -2.70
N PHE A 174 -7.93 5.78 -2.84
CA PHE A 174 -7.68 4.90 -1.71
C PHE A 174 -6.68 5.51 -0.71
N ILE A 175 -5.55 6.04 -1.18
CA ILE A 175 -4.53 6.72 -0.35
C ILE A 175 -5.11 7.94 0.38
N LYS A 176 -5.95 8.75 -0.27
CA LYS A 176 -6.63 9.90 0.37
C LYS A 176 -7.58 9.44 1.50
N ASN A 177 -8.30 8.34 1.29
CA ASN A 177 -9.17 7.77 2.33
C ASN A 177 -8.34 7.29 3.53
N LEU A 178 -7.19 6.67 3.31
CA LEU A 178 -6.25 6.31 4.38
C LEU A 178 -5.77 7.56 5.15
N LEU A 179 -5.41 8.63 4.45
CA LEU A 179 -4.99 9.91 5.08
C LEU A 179 -6.09 10.55 5.95
N ILE A 180 -7.35 10.31 5.64
CA ILE A 180 -8.50 10.79 6.43
C ILE A 180 -8.72 9.90 7.65
N SER A 181 -8.64 8.59 7.50
CA SER A 181 -8.96 7.61 8.55
C SER A 181 -7.95 7.59 9.69
N TYR A 182 -6.72 8.04 9.46
CA TYR A 182 -5.64 8.05 10.44
C TYR A 182 -5.31 9.45 10.99
N LYS A 183 -6.26 10.38 10.90
CA LYS A 183 -6.18 11.70 11.60
C LYS A 183 -6.69 11.57 13.01
#